data_9ca71d107625096152167784af834233
#
_entry.id   9ca71d107625096152167784af834233
#
_cell.length_a   1.000
_cell.length_b   1.000
_cell.length_c   1.000
_cell.angle_alpha   90.00
_cell.angle_beta   90.00
_cell.angle_gamma   90.00
#
_symmetry.space_group_name_H-M   'P 1'
#
loop_
_entity.id
_entity.type
_entity.pdbx_description
1 polymer ?
#
loop_
_entity_poly.entity_id
_entity_poly.type
_entity_poly.pdbx_seq_one_letter_code
_entity_poly.pdbx_strand_id
1 'polypeptide(L)'
;LALLEADVNYKVAKEFTKKVTDRAIGADVMESLTPGQMVIKIVNEELTELMGGNEARLAIANHPPTIVMMCGLQGSGKTTHSAKLALKLKKEGHRPLLVACDVYRPAAIKQLQVVGSQVGAEVFEMGTENPVTIAQEAVKYAKDHGNDYVILDTAGRLHVDEALMAELTEIRATVHPHEILLVIDAMTGQDAVNVAKSFNETLGIDGVILTKLDGDTRGGAALSVRAVTGKPIKFVGTGEKLD
;
A
#
# COMPACT_ATOMS: atom_id res chain seq x y z
N LEU A 1 22.63 -9.62 -13.42
CA LEU A 1 23.40 -8.49 -12.87
C LEU A 1 22.54 -7.26 -12.66
N ALA A 2 21.84 -6.74 -13.69
CA ALA A 2 21.03 -5.53 -13.58
C ALA A 2 20.03 -5.55 -12.42
N LEU A 3 19.34 -6.66 -12.18
CA LEU A 3 18.38 -6.78 -11.07
C LEU A 3 19.09 -6.76 -9.71
N LEU A 4 20.25 -7.39 -9.58
CA LEU A 4 21.04 -7.37 -8.35
C LEU A 4 21.60 -5.97 -8.08
N GLU A 5 22.03 -5.27 -9.11
CA GLU A 5 22.47 -3.87 -9.02
C GLU A 5 21.33 -2.92 -8.62
N ALA A 6 20.09 -3.29 -8.92
CA ALA A 6 18.88 -2.56 -8.52
C ALA A 6 18.34 -2.96 -7.13
N ASP A 7 19.15 -3.59 -6.27
CA ASP A 7 18.79 -4.06 -4.93
C ASP A 7 17.66 -5.12 -4.89
N VAL A 8 17.45 -5.86 -5.96
CA VAL A 8 16.49 -6.96 -5.99
C VAL A 8 17.10 -8.18 -5.27
N ASN A 9 16.31 -8.86 -4.43
CA ASN A 9 16.72 -10.07 -3.76
C ASN A 9 17.20 -11.13 -4.78
N TYR A 10 18.32 -11.80 -4.49
CA TYR A 10 18.94 -12.77 -5.40
C TYR A 10 17.99 -13.87 -5.87
N LYS A 11 17.19 -14.43 -4.97
CA LYS A 11 16.23 -15.48 -5.31
C LYS A 11 15.17 -14.97 -6.29
N VAL A 12 14.66 -13.77 -6.05
CA VAL A 12 13.69 -13.09 -6.92
C VAL A 12 14.27 -12.82 -8.30
N ALA A 13 15.49 -12.28 -8.33
CA ALA A 13 16.19 -12.02 -9.58
C ALA A 13 16.40 -13.28 -10.40
N LYS A 14 16.76 -14.38 -9.73
CA LYS A 14 16.98 -15.69 -10.37
C LYS A 14 15.68 -16.26 -10.96
N GLU A 15 14.60 -16.24 -10.21
CA GLU A 15 13.30 -16.73 -10.67
C GLU A 15 12.76 -15.88 -11.83
N PHE A 16 12.88 -14.56 -11.73
CA PHE A 16 12.47 -13.65 -12.80
C PHE A 16 13.26 -13.87 -14.08
N THR A 17 14.59 -13.95 -13.98
CA THR A 17 15.47 -14.20 -15.13
C THR A 17 15.13 -15.52 -15.79
N LYS A 18 14.87 -16.56 -15.01
CA LYS A 18 14.46 -17.87 -15.53
C LYS A 18 13.17 -17.78 -16.33
N LYS A 19 12.13 -17.13 -15.80
CA LYS A 19 10.85 -16.96 -16.47
C LYS A 19 11.01 -16.21 -17.80
N VAL A 20 11.78 -15.14 -17.82
CA VAL A 20 12.05 -14.36 -19.05
C VAL A 20 12.80 -15.22 -20.05
N THR A 21 13.83 -15.94 -19.61
CA THR A 21 14.63 -16.81 -20.48
C THR A 21 13.79 -17.93 -21.10
N ASP A 22 12.98 -18.61 -20.32
CA ASP A 22 12.11 -19.69 -20.78
C ASP A 22 11.13 -19.21 -21.86
N ARG A 23 10.55 -18.02 -21.67
CA ARG A 23 9.64 -17.41 -22.64
C ARG A 23 10.39 -16.93 -23.89
N ALA A 24 11.60 -16.40 -23.74
CA ALA A 24 12.40 -15.89 -24.84
C ALA A 24 12.92 -17.01 -25.75
N ILE A 25 13.08 -18.23 -25.24
CA ILE A 25 13.48 -19.41 -26.00
C ILE A 25 12.29 -19.99 -26.79
N GLY A 26 11.07 -19.58 -26.50
CA GLY A 26 9.85 -20.07 -27.16
C GLY A 26 9.89 -19.85 -28.67
N ALA A 27 9.23 -20.73 -29.43
CA ALA A 27 9.21 -20.71 -30.87
C ALA A 27 8.74 -19.39 -31.48
N ASP A 28 7.74 -18.76 -30.87
CA ASP A 28 7.17 -17.49 -31.34
C ASP A 28 8.20 -16.34 -31.32
N VAL A 29 9.11 -16.31 -30.35
CA VAL A 29 10.19 -15.32 -30.29
C VAL A 29 11.25 -15.60 -31.30
N MET A 30 11.65 -16.86 -31.44
CA MET A 30 12.72 -17.30 -32.36
C MET A 30 12.33 -17.10 -33.85
N GLU A 31 11.04 -17.22 -34.16
CA GLU A 31 10.50 -17.03 -35.50
C GLU A 31 10.07 -15.59 -35.79
N SER A 32 10.12 -14.69 -34.79
CA SER A 32 9.71 -13.31 -34.95
C SER A 32 10.67 -12.50 -35.82
N LEU A 33 10.11 -11.57 -36.61
CA LEU A 33 10.91 -10.62 -37.40
C LEU A 33 11.62 -9.58 -36.52
N THR A 34 11.16 -9.40 -35.26
CA THR A 34 11.72 -8.44 -34.32
C THR A 34 11.97 -9.10 -32.96
N PRO A 35 12.94 -10.03 -32.83
CA PRO A 35 13.17 -10.78 -31.58
C PRO A 35 13.48 -9.89 -30.41
N GLY A 36 14.25 -8.81 -30.60
CA GLY A 36 14.57 -7.86 -29.52
C GLY A 36 13.34 -7.17 -28.93
N GLN A 37 12.40 -6.75 -29.77
CA GLN A 37 11.15 -6.13 -29.30
C GLN A 37 10.27 -7.14 -28.56
N MET A 38 10.24 -8.38 -29.01
CA MET A 38 9.51 -9.45 -28.34
C MET A 38 10.08 -9.74 -26.94
N VAL A 39 11.39 -9.73 -26.78
CA VAL A 39 12.04 -9.91 -25.47
C VAL A 39 11.68 -8.75 -24.55
N ILE A 40 11.71 -7.50 -25.02
CA ILE A 40 11.30 -6.33 -24.23
C ILE A 40 9.84 -6.46 -23.77
N LYS A 41 8.95 -6.89 -24.65
CA LYS A 41 7.55 -7.13 -24.32
C LYS A 41 7.41 -8.18 -23.21
N ILE A 42 8.13 -9.30 -23.32
CA ILE A 42 8.13 -10.36 -22.30
C ILE A 42 8.60 -9.83 -20.95
N VAL A 43 9.70 -9.07 -20.93
CA VAL A 43 10.23 -8.47 -19.69
C VAL A 43 9.17 -7.57 -19.04
N ASN A 44 8.53 -6.70 -19.81
CA ASN A 44 7.49 -5.80 -19.30
C ASN A 44 6.28 -6.56 -18.74
N GLU A 45 5.84 -7.62 -19.43
CA GLU A 45 4.73 -8.45 -18.97
C GLU A 45 5.08 -9.18 -17.67
N GLU A 46 6.27 -9.74 -17.55
CA GLU A 46 6.72 -10.43 -16.34
C GLU A 46 6.92 -9.45 -15.17
N LEU A 47 7.41 -8.23 -15.42
CA LEU A 47 7.50 -7.19 -14.39
C LEU A 47 6.12 -6.77 -13.89
N THR A 48 5.15 -6.58 -14.79
CA THR A 48 3.77 -6.23 -14.44
C THR A 48 3.14 -7.33 -13.58
N GLU A 49 3.30 -8.59 -13.94
CA GLU A 49 2.80 -9.72 -13.17
C GLU A 49 3.46 -9.80 -11.79
N LEU A 50 4.77 -9.60 -11.72
CA LEU A 50 5.51 -9.61 -10.46
C LEU A 50 5.06 -8.50 -9.51
N MET A 51 4.60 -7.36 -10.03
CA MET A 51 4.08 -6.24 -9.25
C MET A 51 2.59 -6.37 -8.88
N GLY A 52 1.92 -7.44 -9.31
CA GLY A 52 0.56 -7.75 -8.87
C GLY A 52 -0.51 -7.83 -9.96
N GLY A 53 -0.21 -7.42 -11.19
CA GLY A 53 -1.15 -7.52 -12.31
C GLY A 53 -2.53 -6.92 -12.00
N ASN A 54 -3.58 -7.69 -12.25
CA ASN A 54 -4.97 -7.28 -12.00
C ASN A 54 -5.38 -7.30 -10.52
N GLU A 55 -4.57 -7.85 -9.63
CA GLU A 55 -4.83 -7.85 -8.18
C GLU A 55 -4.63 -6.48 -7.54
N ALA A 56 -4.08 -5.51 -8.28
CA ALA A 56 -3.78 -4.17 -7.77
C ALA A 56 -5.00 -3.26 -7.59
N ARG A 57 -6.22 -3.77 -7.71
CA ARG A 57 -7.45 -3.00 -7.48
C ARG A 57 -7.85 -3.05 -6.00
N LEU A 58 -8.42 -1.93 -5.52
CA LEU A 58 -9.01 -1.91 -4.17
C LEU A 58 -10.21 -2.85 -4.09
N ALA A 59 -10.34 -3.51 -2.95
CA ALA A 59 -11.52 -4.27 -2.60
C ALA A 59 -12.76 -3.36 -2.56
N ILE A 60 -13.91 -3.93 -2.90
CA ILE A 60 -15.22 -3.27 -2.80
C ILE A 60 -16.10 -4.14 -1.92
N ALA A 61 -16.62 -3.57 -0.83
CA ALA A 61 -17.54 -4.28 0.06
C ALA A 61 -18.89 -4.53 -0.62
N ASN A 62 -19.53 -5.66 -0.30
CA ASN A 62 -20.89 -5.95 -0.75
C ASN A 62 -21.91 -4.96 -0.17
N HIS A 63 -21.66 -4.48 1.04
CA HIS A 63 -22.46 -3.46 1.73
C HIS A 63 -21.54 -2.32 2.18
N PRO A 64 -21.80 -1.06 1.76
CA PRO A 64 -20.99 0.07 2.21
C PRO A 64 -21.12 0.30 3.72
N PRO A 65 -20.08 0.84 4.37
CA PRO A 65 -18.84 1.32 3.76
C PRO A 65 -17.81 0.22 3.50
N THR A 66 -16.97 0.40 2.49
CA THR A 66 -15.75 -0.36 2.34
C THR A 66 -14.72 0.20 3.33
N ILE A 67 -14.14 -0.64 4.16
CA ILE A 67 -13.20 -0.24 5.21
C ILE A 67 -11.78 -0.54 4.74
N VAL A 68 -10.96 0.49 4.63
CA VAL A 68 -9.54 0.41 4.27
C VAL A 68 -8.72 0.80 5.49
N MET A 69 -7.82 -0.08 5.91
CA MET A 69 -6.93 0.14 7.03
C MET A 69 -5.53 0.46 6.51
N MET A 70 -5.06 1.67 6.79
CA MET A 70 -3.72 2.13 6.38
C MET A 70 -2.74 1.88 7.51
N CYS A 71 -1.70 1.11 7.24
CA CYS A 71 -0.65 0.75 8.19
C CYS A 71 0.71 1.21 7.67
N GLY A 72 1.66 1.40 8.56
CA GLY A 72 3.03 1.75 8.20
C GLY A 72 3.80 2.36 9.35
N LEU A 73 5.11 2.39 9.22
CA LEU A 73 5.98 3.03 10.20
C LEU A 73 5.89 4.56 10.10
N GLN A 74 6.33 5.22 11.15
CA GLN A 74 6.42 6.67 11.18
C GLN A 74 7.33 7.19 10.06
N GLY A 75 6.88 8.21 9.34
CA GLY A 75 7.63 8.78 8.22
C GLY A 75 7.49 8.04 6.89
N SER A 76 6.68 6.99 6.80
CA SER A 76 6.46 6.25 5.55
C SER A 76 5.61 7.02 4.52
N GLY A 77 4.90 8.07 4.93
CA GLY A 77 3.97 8.81 4.07
C GLY A 77 2.52 8.34 4.17
N LYS A 78 2.19 7.63 5.23
CA LYS A 78 0.86 7.03 5.45
C LYS A 78 -0.27 8.05 5.44
N THR A 79 -0.14 9.16 6.17
CA THR A 79 -1.17 10.21 6.24
C THR A 79 -1.36 10.88 4.88
N THR A 80 -0.29 11.25 4.19
CA THR A 80 -0.34 11.83 2.85
C THR A 80 -1.02 10.89 1.87
N HIS A 81 -0.70 9.60 1.90
CA HIS A 81 -1.27 8.61 0.98
C HIS A 81 -2.71 8.24 1.33
N SER A 82 -3.10 8.34 2.60
CA SER A 82 -4.52 8.25 2.98
C SER A 82 -5.33 9.36 2.30
N ALA A 83 -4.83 10.60 2.29
CA ALA A 83 -5.46 11.72 1.60
C ALA A 83 -5.47 11.55 0.07
N LYS A 84 -4.36 11.06 -0.51
CA LYS A 84 -4.30 10.76 -1.95
C LYS A 84 -5.32 9.71 -2.36
N LEU A 85 -5.47 8.66 -1.56
CA LEU A 85 -6.47 7.62 -1.78
C LEU A 85 -7.89 8.21 -1.71
N ALA A 86 -8.17 9.05 -0.72
CA ALA A 86 -9.45 9.73 -0.60
C ALA A 86 -9.73 10.60 -1.83
N LEU A 87 -8.75 11.34 -2.32
CA LEU A 87 -8.89 12.16 -3.53
C LEU A 87 -9.23 11.30 -4.76
N LYS A 88 -8.50 10.20 -4.94
CA LYS A 88 -8.75 9.25 -6.03
C LYS A 88 -10.18 8.71 -5.98
N LEU A 89 -10.64 8.29 -4.81
CA LEU A 89 -11.99 7.78 -4.62
C LEU A 89 -13.04 8.83 -4.87
N LYS A 90 -12.81 10.07 -4.47
CA LYS A 90 -13.74 11.20 -4.78
C LYS A 90 -13.85 11.43 -6.27
N LYS A 91 -12.74 11.40 -7.01
CA LYS A 91 -12.76 11.55 -8.47
C LYS A 91 -13.53 10.41 -9.15
N GLU A 92 -13.61 9.26 -8.54
CA GLU A 92 -14.37 8.10 -9.01
C GLU A 92 -15.84 8.12 -8.55
N GLY A 93 -16.29 9.18 -7.88
CA GLY A 93 -17.67 9.35 -7.44
C GLY A 93 -18.00 8.82 -6.05
N HIS A 94 -17.00 8.43 -5.27
CA HIS A 94 -17.18 7.94 -3.90
C HIS A 94 -17.17 9.07 -2.86
N ARG A 95 -17.64 8.75 -1.66
CA ARG A 95 -17.64 9.65 -0.49
C ARG A 95 -16.77 9.06 0.62
N PRO A 96 -15.43 9.21 0.55
CA PRO A 96 -14.55 8.67 1.57
C PRO A 96 -14.60 9.47 2.86
N LEU A 97 -14.42 8.76 3.98
CA LEU A 97 -14.22 9.32 5.31
C LEU A 97 -12.81 8.97 5.77
N LEU A 98 -11.98 9.97 6.02
CA LEU A 98 -10.67 9.81 6.64
C LEU A 98 -10.84 9.76 8.15
N VAL A 99 -10.17 8.83 8.82
CA VAL A 99 -10.33 8.60 10.26
C VAL A 99 -8.97 8.72 10.97
N ALA A 100 -8.91 9.61 11.97
CA ALA A 100 -7.72 9.86 12.77
C ALA A 100 -7.59 8.83 13.90
N CYS A 101 -6.85 7.75 13.67
CA CYS A 101 -6.59 6.70 14.66
C CYS A 101 -5.20 6.82 15.32
N ASP A 102 -4.34 7.75 14.89
CA ASP A 102 -3.08 8.02 15.57
C ASP A 102 -3.31 9.05 16.68
N VAL A 103 -3.50 8.55 17.90
CA VAL A 103 -3.80 9.38 19.08
C VAL A 103 -2.56 9.70 19.92
N TYR A 104 -1.41 9.14 19.55
CA TYR A 104 -0.17 9.22 20.34
C TYR A 104 0.70 10.41 19.97
N ARG A 105 0.67 10.83 18.72
CA ARG A 105 1.43 11.97 18.24
C ARG A 105 0.54 13.23 18.28
N PRO A 106 0.95 14.28 19.02
CA PRO A 106 0.10 15.47 19.22
C PRO A 106 -0.37 16.15 17.93
N ALA A 107 0.47 16.10 16.87
CA ALA A 107 0.17 16.78 15.62
C ALA A 107 -0.55 15.88 14.59
N ALA A 108 -0.73 14.59 14.85
CA ALA A 108 -1.24 13.64 13.86
C ALA A 108 -2.68 13.93 13.42
N ILE A 109 -3.56 14.24 14.36
CA ILE A 109 -4.96 14.58 14.06
C ILE A 109 -5.02 15.84 13.21
N LYS A 110 -4.28 16.87 13.61
CA LYS A 110 -4.22 18.14 12.89
C LYS A 110 -3.67 17.95 11.47
N GLN A 111 -2.63 17.14 11.32
CA GLN A 111 -2.05 16.82 10.01
C GLN A 111 -3.07 16.16 9.09
N LEU A 112 -3.83 15.19 9.59
CA LEU A 112 -4.87 14.53 8.82
C LEU A 112 -5.99 15.51 8.42
N GLN A 113 -6.39 16.39 9.34
CA GLN A 113 -7.39 17.42 9.07
C GLN A 113 -6.92 18.37 7.94
N VAL A 114 -5.66 18.78 7.97
CA VAL A 114 -5.08 19.68 6.95
C VAL A 114 -5.07 19.00 5.58
N VAL A 115 -4.53 17.80 5.46
CA VAL A 115 -4.48 17.10 4.16
C VAL A 115 -5.87 16.68 3.68
N GLY A 116 -6.77 16.32 4.59
CA GLY A 116 -8.16 16.03 4.26
C GLY A 116 -8.87 17.25 3.68
N SER A 117 -8.68 18.43 4.28
CA SER A 117 -9.22 19.69 3.78
C SER A 117 -8.67 20.02 2.38
N GLN A 118 -7.39 19.80 2.15
CA GLN A 118 -6.75 20.04 0.85
C GLN A 118 -7.37 19.21 -0.28
N VAL A 119 -7.78 18.00 -0.01
CA VAL A 119 -8.41 17.10 -0.98
C VAL A 119 -9.94 17.17 -0.95
N GLY A 120 -10.51 17.94 -0.03
CA GLY A 120 -11.96 18.07 0.14
C GLY A 120 -12.62 16.81 0.70
N ALA A 121 -11.89 16.01 1.46
CA ALA A 121 -12.41 14.82 2.12
C ALA A 121 -12.77 15.11 3.58
N GLU A 122 -13.85 14.51 4.05
CA GLU A 122 -14.30 14.59 5.43
C GLU A 122 -13.34 13.82 6.34
N VAL A 123 -13.04 14.40 7.51
CA VAL A 123 -12.17 13.78 8.51
C VAL A 123 -12.96 13.56 9.80
N PHE A 124 -12.95 12.32 10.28
CA PHE A 124 -13.53 11.93 11.56
C PHE A 124 -12.44 11.81 12.60
N GLU A 125 -12.66 12.46 13.76
CA GLU A 125 -11.73 12.39 14.89
C GLU A 125 -12.48 12.35 16.21
N MET A 126 -11.87 11.76 17.22
CA MET A 126 -12.38 11.69 18.59
C MET A 126 -11.28 12.04 19.60
N GLY A 127 -10.35 12.93 19.23
CA GLY A 127 -9.24 13.31 20.10
C GLY A 127 -8.37 12.12 20.46
N THR A 128 -8.06 11.97 21.73
CA THR A 128 -7.18 10.93 22.27
C THR A 128 -7.94 9.70 22.80
N GLU A 129 -9.14 9.46 22.32
CA GLU A 129 -9.93 8.28 22.64
C GLU A 129 -9.21 7.00 22.16
N ASN A 130 -9.64 5.85 22.68
CA ASN A 130 -9.06 4.56 22.26
C ASN A 130 -9.21 4.38 20.74
N PRO A 131 -8.13 4.04 20.02
CA PRO A 131 -8.18 3.88 18.56
C PRO A 131 -9.19 2.85 18.06
N VAL A 132 -9.41 1.78 18.81
CA VAL A 132 -10.41 0.76 18.46
C VAL A 132 -11.82 1.37 18.52
N THR A 133 -12.11 2.14 19.55
CA THR A 133 -13.38 2.87 19.70
C THR A 133 -13.55 3.89 18.56
N ILE A 134 -12.50 4.64 18.23
CA ILE A 134 -12.54 5.60 17.13
C ILE A 134 -12.89 4.89 15.81
N ALA A 135 -12.27 3.75 15.53
CA ALA A 135 -12.55 2.98 14.33
C ALA A 135 -14.00 2.49 14.27
N GLN A 136 -14.53 1.96 15.38
CA GLN A 136 -15.92 1.52 15.49
C GLN A 136 -16.90 2.67 15.25
N GLU A 137 -16.69 3.79 15.93
CA GLU A 137 -17.57 4.96 15.82
C GLU A 137 -17.51 5.59 14.43
N ALA A 138 -16.34 5.56 13.77
CA ALA A 138 -16.19 6.05 12.42
C ALA A 138 -16.98 5.22 11.41
N VAL A 139 -16.98 3.91 11.55
CA VAL A 139 -17.79 3.01 10.69
C VAL A 139 -19.28 3.28 10.88
N LYS A 140 -19.72 3.45 12.11
CA LYS A 140 -21.10 3.82 12.43
C LYS A 140 -21.46 5.17 11.82
N TYR A 141 -20.60 6.17 12.00
CA TYR A 141 -20.78 7.50 11.42
C TYR A 141 -20.94 7.41 9.89
N ALA A 142 -20.08 6.65 9.22
CA ALA A 142 -20.13 6.47 7.78
C ALA A 142 -21.46 5.87 7.31
N LYS A 143 -21.97 4.86 8.01
CA LYS A 143 -23.28 4.26 7.72
C LYS A 143 -24.41 5.27 7.87
N ASP A 144 -24.37 6.10 8.90
CA ASP A 144 -25.40 7.09 9.19
C ASP A 144 -25.36 8.29 8.23
N HIS A 145 -24.21 8.61 7.65
CA HIS A 145 -23.99 9.79 6.80
C HIS A 145 -23.77 9.47 5.31
N GLY A 146 -23.86 8.21 4.93
CA GLY A 146 -23.73 7.81 3.53
C GLY A 146 -22.32 7.84 2.96
N ASN A 147 -21.28 7.76 3.81
CA ASN A 147 -19.92 7.53 3.34
C ASN A 147 -19.78 6.07 2.90
N ASP A 148 -19.28 5.85 1.71
CA ASP A 148 -19.12 4.50 1.14
C ASP A 148 -17.72 3.91 1.28
N TYR A 149 -16.76 4.73 1.72
CA TYR A 149 -15.41 4.32 2.08
C TYR A 149 -15.02 4.91 3.43
N VAL A 150 -14.36 4.09 4.25
CA VAL A 150 -13.74 4.52 5.51
C VAL A 150 -12.26 4.19 5.41
N ILE A 151 -11.40 5.19 5.55
CA ILE A 151 -9.95 5.06 5.49
C ILE A 151 -9.39 5.34 6.88
N LEU A 152 -8.93 4.27 7.55
CA LEU A 152 -8.37 4.35 8.89
C LEU A 152 -6.89 4.69 8.80
N ASP A 153 -6.51 5.90 9.20
CA ASP A 153 -5.10 6.31 9.33
C ASP A 153 -4.62 5.91 10.73
N THR A 154 -4.02 4.71 10.82
CA THR A 154 -3.62 4.11 12.08
C THR A 154 -2.31 4.69 12.61
N ALA A 155 -1.99 4.42 13.88
CA ALA A 155 -0.75 4.83 14.49
C ALA A 155 0.47 4.24 13.78
N GLY A 156 1.56 5.02 13.74
CA GLY A 156 2.86 4.59 13.28
C GLY A 156 3.88 4.70 14.40
N ARG A 157 4.84 3.79 14.42
CA ARG A 157 6.00 3.81 15.31
C ARG A 157 7.28 3.89 14.47
N LEU A 158 8.40 4.21 15.10
CA LEU A 158 9.69 4.23 14.42
C LEU A 158 10.11 2.84 13.94
N HIS A 159 9.72 1.81 14.70
CA HIS A 159 10.01 0.41 14.40
C HIS A 159 8.75 -0.44 14.62
N VAL A 160 8.73 -1.64 14.06
CA VAL A 160 7.70 -2.63 14.33
C VAL A 160 7.88 -3.11 15.79
N ASP A 161 6.88 -2.88 16.62
CA ASP A 161 6.88 -3.33 18.01
C ASP A 161 5.58 -4.07 18.37
N GLU A 162 5.61 -4.80 19.49
CA GLU A 162 4.48 -5.62 19.94
C GLU A 162 3.23 -4.78 20.25
N ALA A 163 3.42 -3.59 20.84
CA ALA A 163 2.31 -2.73 21.20
C ALA A 163 1.56 -2.21 19.96
N LEU A 164 2.30 -1.81 18.93
CA LEU A 164 1.73 -1.42 17.65
C LEU A 164 0.96 -2.57 17.01
N MET A 165 1.58 -3.74 16.93
CA MET A 165 0.96 -4.91 16.29
C MET A 165 -0.27 -5.39 17.04
N ALA A 166 -0.27 -5.33 18.37
CA ALA A 166 -1.43 -5.65 19.19
C ALA A 166 -2.59 -4.69 18.92
N GLU A 167 -2.33 -3.39 18.85
CA GLU A 167 -3.36 -2.39 18.55
C GLU A 167 -3.95 -2.58 17.16
N LEU A 168 -3.11 -2.77 16.13
CA LEU A 168 -3.55 -2.99 14.76
C LEU A 168 -4.37 -4.28 14.63
N THR A 169 -3.95 -5.34 15.30
CA THR A 169 -4.67 -6.61 15.33
C THR A 169 -6.05 -6.46 15.99
N GLU A 170 -6.14 -5.68 17.06
CA GLU A 170 -7.41 -5.41 17.75
C GLU A 170 -8.35 -4.59 16.87
N ILE A 171 -7.87 -3.57 16.18
CA ILE A 171 -8.67 -2.80 15.22
C ILE A 171 -9.20 -3.73 14.11
N ARG A 172 -8.33 -4.56 13.54
CA ARG A 172 -8.71 -5.54 12.52
C ARG A 172 -9.79 -6.48 13.00
N ALA A 173 -9.64 -7.03 14.20
CA ALA A 173 -10.60 -7.96 14.79
C ALA A 173 -11.97 -7.30 15.09
N THR A 174 -11.98 -6.00 15.29
CA THR A 174 -13.18 -5.25 15.68
C THR A 174 -13.98 -4.74 14.49
N VAL A 175 -13.32 -4.13 13.49
CA VAL A 175 -14.01 -3.52 12.35
C VAL A 175 -13.98 -4.37 11.08
N HIS A 176 -13.20 -5.42 11.05
CA HIS A 176 -13.07 -6.34 9.90
C HIS A 176 -12.83 -5.59 8.58
N PRO A 177 -11.67 -4.92 8.41
CA PRO A 177 -11.40 -4.17 7.21
C PRO A 177 -11.41 -5.06 5.97
N HIS A 178 -11.93 -4.51 4.87
CA HIS A 178 -11.95 -5.20 3.57
C HIS A 178 -10.59 -5.18 2.89
N GLU A 179 -9.77 -4.18 3.23
CA GLU A 179 -8.45 -3.98 2.67
C GLU A 179 -7.50 -3.49 3.75
N ILE A 180 -6.37 -4.16 3.93
CA ILE A 180 -5.28 -3.71 4.81
C ILE A 180 -4.11 -3.36 3.89
N LEU A 181 -3.76 -2.08 3.82
CA LEU A 181 -2.69 -1.56 2.98
C LEU A 181 -1.51 -1.13 3.82
N LEU A 182 -0.34 -1.61 3.49
CA LEU A 182 0.91 -1.22 4.12
C LEU A 182 1.59 -0.14 3.28
N VAL A 183 1.86 1.01 3.88
CA VAL A 183 2.60 2.10 3.26
C VAL A 183 4.07 1.97 3.66
N ILE A 184 4.96 1.80 2.69
CA ILE A 184 6.40 1.66 2.92
C ILE A 184 7.20 2.62 2.05
N ASP A 185 8.33 3.06 2.61
CA ASP A 185 9.29 3.94 1.96
C ASP A 185 10.24 3.11 1.09
N ALA A 186 10.15 3.25 -0.22
CA ALA A 186 10.98 2.52 -1.19
C ALA A 186 12.47 2.83 -1.03
N MET A 187 12.82 4.00 -0.50
CA MET A 187 14.23 4.39 -0.30
C MET A 187 14.93 3.59 0.79
N THR A 188 14.20 2.93 1.66
CA THR A 188 14.82 2.11 2.72
C THR A 188 15.29 0.73 2.23
N GLY A 189 15.09 0.42 0.96
CA GLY A 189 15.63 -0.80 0.33
C GLY A 189 15.23 -2.08 1.03
N GLN A 190 16.20 -2.87 1.50
CA GLN A 190 15.95 -4.14 2.16
C GLN A 190 15.16 -3.98 3.47
N ASP A 191 15.28 -2.86 4.17
CA ASP A 191 14.48 -2.59 5.37
C ASP A 191 12.98 -2.53 5.04
N ALA A 192 12.60 -1.95 3.89
CA ALA A 192 11.23 -1.96 3.41
C ALA A 192 10.71 -3.39 3.25
N VAL A 193 11.51 -4.28 2.68
CA VAL A 193 11.16 -5.70 2.51
C VAL A 193 10.96 -6.38 3.86
N ASN A 194 11.83 -6.14 4.82
CA ASN A 194 11.74 -6.71 6.16
C ASN A 194 10.49 -6.22 6.90
N VAL A 195 10.17 -4.94 6.80
CA VAL A 195 8.96 -4.36 7.38
C VAL A 195 7.71 -4.98 6.76
N ALA A 196 7.67 -5.10 5.44
CA ALA A 196 6.55 -5.72 4.73
C ALA A 196 6.34 -7.17 5.16
N LYS A 197 7.41 -7.93 5.30
CA LYS A 197 7.37 -9.31 5.78
C LYS A 197 6.79 -9.40 7.18
N SER A 198 7.25 -8.55 8.11
CA SER A 198 6.77 -8.52 9.51
C SER A 198 5.28 -8.18 9.59
N PHE A 199 4.83 -7.15 8.88
CA PHE A 199 3.41 -6.78 8.86
C PHE A 199 2.55 -7.89 8.26
N ASN A 200 3.00 -8.52 7.20
CA ASN A 200 2.26 -9.60 6.56
C ASN A 200 2.14 -10.84 7.45
N GLU A 201 3.21 -11.22 8.13
CA GLU A 201 3.23 -12.40 9.02
C GLU A 201 2.37 -12.19 10.29
N THR A 202 2.39 -10.99 10.87
CA THR A 202 1.72 -10.70 12.14
C THR A 202 0.28 -10.23 11.97
N LEU A 203 0.07 -9.29 11.04
CA LEU A 203 -1.24 -8.65 10.81
C LEU A 203 -1.99 -9.25 9.62
N GLY A 204 -1.27 -9.61 8.58
CA GLY A 204 -1.84 -9.91 7.27
C GLY A 204 -2.14 -8.63 6.50
N ILE A 205 -1.51 -8.45 5.35
CA ILE A 205 -1.76 -7.30 4.48
C ILE A 205 -2.38 -7.77 3.17
N ASP A 206 -3.20 -6.91 2.56
CA ASP A 206 -3.83 -7.21 1.26
C ASP A 206 -3.09 -6.56 0.10
N GLY A 207 -2.33 -5.51 0.38
CA GLY A 207 -1.55 -4.82 -0.63
C GLY A 207 -0.55 -3.85 -0.01
N VAL A 208 0.29 -3.30 -0.87
CA VAL A 208 1.37 -2.39 -0.50
C VAL A 208 1.27 -1.10 -1.30
N ILE A 209 1.51 0.02 -0.63
CA ILE A 209 1.73 1.33 -1.25
C ILE A 209 3.21 1.66 -1.09
N LEU A 210 3.91 1.81 -2.19
CA LEU A 210 5.31 2.23 -2.18
C LEU A 210 5.41 3.73 -2.35
N THR A 211 6.10 4.37 -1.41
CA THR A 211 6.32 5.82 -1.42
C THR A 211 7.77 6.14 -1.78
N LYS A 212 8.00 7.36 -2.22
CA LYS A 212 9.34 7.89 -2.54
C LYS A 212 10.08 7.08 -3.63
N LEU A 213 9.32 6.49 -4.54
CA LEU A 213 9.90 5.67 -5.62
C LEU A 213 10.74 6.51 -6.58
N ASP A 214 10.45 7.80 -6.72
CA ASP A 214 11.24 8.77 -7.48
C ASP A 214 12.68 8.94 -6.94
N GLY A 215 12.88 8.69 -5.63
CA GLY A 215 14.19 8.66 -5.01
C GLY A 215 14.90 7.31 -5.05
N ASP A 216 14.19 6.24 -5.41
CA ASP A 216 14.73 4.89 -5.59
C ASP A 216 15.22 4.72 -7.02
N THR A 217 16.45 5.15 -7.29
CA THR A 217 17.05 5.09 -8.62
C THR A 217 17.28 3.68 -9.14
N ARG A 218 17.20 2.68 -8.25
CA ARG A 218 17.43 1.27 -8.59
C ARG A 218 16.14 0.47 -8.82
N GLY A 219 15.01 0.92 -8.24
CA GLY A 219 13.68 0.30 -8.43
C GLY A 219 13.52 -1.12 -7.90
N GLY A 220 14.47 -1.60 -7.09
CA GLY A 220 14.47 -3.00 -6.66
C GLY A 220 13.52 -3.33 -5.51
N ALA A 221 13.16 -2.33 -4.70
CA ALA A 221 12.31 -2.55 -3.52
C ALA A 221 10.92 -3.10 -3.89
N ALA A 222 10.30 -2.56 -4.94
CA ALA A 222 8.98 -3.00 -5.40
C ALA A 222 8.95 -4.48 -5.73
N LEU A 223 9.92 -4.95 -6.51
CA LEU A 223 10.01 -6.34 -6.95
C LEU A 223 10.23 -7.27 -5.75
N SER A 224 11.12 -6.89 -4.84
CA SER A 224 11.45 -7.69 -3.66
C SER A 224 10.28 -7.78 -2.68
N VAL A 225 9.56 -6.68 -2.44
CA VAL A 225 8.38 -6.67 -1.57
C VAL A 225 7.29 -7.59 -2.11
N ARG A 226 6.97 -7.50 -3.39
CA ARG A 226 5.97 -8.36 -4.01
C ARG A 226 6.36 -9.84 -3.92
N ALA A 227 7.61 -10.17 -4.18
CA ALA A 227 8.08 -11.54 -4.17
C ALA A 227 8.13 -12.15 -2.77
N VAL A 228 8.56 -11.39 -1.76
CA VAL A 228 8.68 -11.87 -0.38
C VAL A 228 7.31 -12.00 0.29
N THR A 229 6.40 -11.07 0.07
CA THR A 229 5.07 -11.08 0.71
C THR A 229 4.01 -11.82 -0.09
N GLY A 230 4.17 -11.95 -1.41
CA GLY A 230 3.12 -12.45 -2.29
C GLY A 230 1.97 -11.46 -2.49
N LYS A 231 2.08 -10.23 -1.97
CA LYS A 231 1.00 -9.25 -2.01
C LYS A 231 1.22 -8.21 -3.09
N PRO A 232 0.15 -7.75 -3.77
CA PRO A 232 0.28 -6.82 -4.89
C PRO A 232 0.70 -5.42 -4.45
N ILE A 233 1.41 -4.70 -5.34
CA ILE A 233 1.66 -3.27 -5.20
C ILE A 233 0.40 -2.56 -5.74
N LYS A 234 -0.39 -1.96 -4.85
CA LYS A 234 -1.66 -1.32 -5.20
C LYS A 234 -1.47 0.08 -5.77
N PHE A 235 -0.54 0.84 -5.19
CA PHE A 235 -0.26 2.23 -5.58
C PHE A 235 1.22 2.53 -5.43
N VAL A 236 1.68 3.49 -6.22
CA VAL A 236 3.05 3.99 -6.19
C VAL A 236 3.02 5.51 -5.99
N GLY A 237 3.69 5.98 -4.94
CA GLY A 237 3.85 7.39 -4.66
C GLY A 237 5.18 7.92 -5.19
N THR A 238 5.15 8.99 -5.96
CA THR A 238 6.32 9.60 -6.58
C THR A 238 6.63 11.01 -6.09
N GLY A 239 5.95 11.46 -5.04
CA GLY A 239 6.19 12.78 -4.46
C GLY A 239 5.30 13.07 -3.27
N GLU A 240 5.49 14.23 -2.66
CA GLU A 240 4.71 14.70 -1.50
C GLU A 240 3.44 15.47 -1.89
N LYS A 241 3.27 15.78 -3.17
CA LYS A 241 2.09 16.48 -3.67
C LYS A 241 0.89 15.56 -3.69
N LEU A 242 -0.29 16.15 -3.52
CA LEU A 242 -1.58 15.44 -3.47
C LEU A 242 -2.23 15.22 -4.86
N ASP A 243 -1.47 15.31 -5.92
CA ASP A 243 -1.91 15.12 -7.31
C ASP A 243 -1.89 13.66 -7.77
#